data_3d13575849affad92bd2c399b5103adb
#
_entry.id   3d13575849affad92bd2c399b5103adb
#
_cell.length_a   1.000
_cell.length_b   1.000
_cell.length_c   1.000
_cell.angle_alpha   90.00
_cell.angle_beta   90.00
_cell.angle_gamma   90.00
#
_symmetry.space_group_name_H-M   'P 1'
#
loop_
_entity.id
_entity.type
_entity.pdbx_description
1 polymer ?
#
loop_
_entity_poly.entity_id
_entity_poly.type
_entity_poly.pdbx_seq_one_letter_code
_entity_poly.pdbx_strand_id
1 'polypeptide(L)'
;MSQTISKYALYAIIAALVIMLLKQWSVFSDDYKASEDAAKLAQFANTQAELSNAATTPDNITSNSMDSLNPVQAPIASSLTGSDTLPTINSAPYNAQPNLAPSGARTIVVYTDTLRVSIDKLGGDIVEVAMLNHLESLDENAEPLRLLEKNGLRTYTAESGLIPNKDSSPQLARPFFSSSSDTYTMEAGQPLDVVLVFKDTSGVELNKIFSFNPSEYSVDVNYAINNRSDAPWQARFYAQISRDESPDPGTEDAGFGMRSYLGAATTTADSPYEKITFKDIAKKPYRNDHTDGWVAMIQHYFVSAWIPERGTLQHYFTKKTSNGINIIGLYSDPITVEAGQTQNIGALFYAGPKNQYRLAEIANHLDLTIDYGWLWMLSQPLYALLHMFATGDLHAFGKVFHVFGGFHNWGVSIIMLTVVVKAVFFRLSAASYRSMANMRRVQPKLLALRERYANDKQAQSKAMMELYQKEKINPLGGCLPILIQMPVFIALYWALMESVELRHAPFMLWIKDLSVMDPLYILPLLMGVTMWFQQRMNPAPPDPMQAKVMAWMPVVFTFFFLWFPAGLVIYWVSNNILSISQQWVITRQIEKAAEAS
;
A
#
# COMPACT_ATOMS: atom_id res chain seq x y z
N MET A 1 -43.49 -18.08 0.19
CA MET A 1 -42.71 -17.66 -0.96
C MET A 1 -41.50 -16.77 -0.62
N SER A 2 -41.60 -15.77 0.27
CA SER A 2 -40.45 -14.86 0.59
C SER A 2 -39.25 -15.54 1.26
N GLN A 3 -39.45 -16.56 2.11
CA GLN A 3 -38.36 -17.28 2.80
C GLN A 3 -37.52 -18.18 1.87
N THR A 4 -38.10 -18.68 0.78
CA THR A 4 -37.40 -19.52 -0.18
C THR A 4 -36.51 -18.67 -1.09
N ILE A 5 -36.99 -17.52 -1.54
CA ILE A 5 -36.23 -16.56 -2.37
C ILE A 5 -35.00 -16.04 -1.60
N SER A 6 -35.14 -15.76 -0.28
CA SER A 6 -34.02 -15.30 0.56
C SER A 6 -32.92 -16.37 0.74
N LYS A 7 -33.28 -17.66 0.76
CA LYS A 7 -32.29 -18.75 0.84
C LYS A 7 -31.50 -18.91 -0.47
N TYR A 8 -32.17 -18.83 -1.61
CA TYR A 8 -31.53 -18.94 -2.91
C TYR A 8 -30.63 -17.73 -3.20
N ALA A 9 -31.04 -16.53 -2.81
CA ALA A 9 -30.20 -15.33 -2.90
C ALA A 9 -28.94 -15.46 -2.03
N LEU A 10 -29.04 -15.98 -0.80
CA LEU A 10 -27.88 -16.22 0.06
C LEU A 10 -26.93 -17.27 -0.52
N TYR A 11 -27.49 -18.37 -1.06
CA TYR A 11 -26.67 -19.41 -1.71
C TYR A 11 -26.00 -18.88 -2.99
N ALA A 12 -26.68 -18.04 -3.75
CA ALA A 12 -26.10 -17.39 -4.93
C ALA A 12 -24.94 -16.46 -4.57
N ILE A 13 -25.07 -15.68 -3.50
CA ILE A 13 -23.98 -14.80 -3.00
C ILE A 13 -22.80 -15.64 -2.49
N ILE A 14 -23.06 -16.70 -1.72
CA ILE A 14 -21.99 -17.59 -1.24
C ILE A 14 -21.31 -18.30 -2.42
N ALA A 15 -22.08 -18.82 -3.39
CA ALA A 15 -21.53 -19.45 -4.59
C ALA A 15 -20.71 -18.46 -5.42
N ALA A 16 -21.18 -17.22 -5.59
CA ALA A 16 -20.44 -16.18 -6.30
C ALA A 16 -19.12 -15.83 -5.59
N LEU A 17 -19.13 -15.70 -4.25
CA LEU A 17 -17.92 -15.48 -3.46
C LEU A 17 -16.94 -16.64 -3.55
N VAL A 18 -17.42 -17.90 -3.50
CA VAL A 18 -16.57 -19.08 -3.63
C VAL A 18 -16.00 -19.19 -5.04
N ILE A 19 -16.79 -18.96 -6.09
CA ILE A 19 -16.31 -18.97 -7.48
C ILE A 19 -15.27 -17.89 -7.70
N MET A 20 -15.50 -16.70 -7.14
CA MET A 20 -14.58 -15.59 -7.21
C MET A 20 -13.26 -15.88 -6.48
N LEU A 21 -13.32 -16.46 -5.28
CA LEU A 21 -12.15 -16.90 -4.52
C LEU A 21 -11.37 -18.00 -5.27
N LEU A 22 -12.07 -18.96 -5.89
CA LEU A 22 -11.44 -20.01 -6.69
C LEU A 22 -10.77 -19.45 -7.96
N LYS A 23 -11.41 -18.49 -8.64
CA LYS A 23 -10.82 -17.82 -9.80
C LYS A 23 -9.58 -17.02 -9.40
N GLN A 24 -9.62 -16.31 -8.30
CA GLN A 24 -8.49 -15.54 -7.81
C GLN A 24 -7.35 -16.45 -7.30
N TRP A 25 -7.70 -17.58 -6.69
CA TRP A 25 -6.73 -18.61 -6.33
C TRP A 25 -6.05 -19.22 -7.56
N SER A 26 -6.78 -19.47 -8.66
CA SER A 26 -6.17 -19.98 -9.90
C SER A 26 -5.17 -18.98 -10.49
N VAL A 27 -5.54 -17.68 -10.56
CA VAL A 27 -4.63 -16.64 -11.03
C VAL A 27 -3.39 -16.54 -10.14
N PHE A 28 -3.58 -16.50 -8.82
CA PHE A 28 -2.46 -16.49 -7.86
C PHE A 28 -1.57 -17.75 -7.97
N SER A 29 -2.17 -18.94 -8.16
CA SER A 29 -1.43 -20.19 -8.30
C SER A 29 -0.64 -20.24 -9.61
N ASP A 30 -1.16 -19.63 -10.68
CA ASP A 30 -0.49 -19.57 -11.97
C ASP A 30 0.66 -18.54 -11.93
N ASP A 31 0.46 -17.38 -11.30
CA ASP A 31 1.52 -16.39 -11.06
C ASP A 31 2.61 -16.94 -10.12
N TYR A 32 2.22 -17.68 -9.08
CA TYR A 32 3.17 -18.31 -8.17
C TYR A 32 4.02 -19.38 -8.90
N LYS A 33 3.40 -20.22 -9.73
CA LYS A 33 4.12 -21.21 -10.57
C LYS A 33 5.03 -20.53 -11.57
N ALA A 34 4.56 -19.47 -12.25
CA ALA A 34 5.37 -18.70 -13.19
C ALA A 34 6.59 -18.08 -12.50
N SER A 35 6.44 -17.57 -11.26
CA SER A 35 7.55 -17.04 -10.48
C SER A 35 8.54 -18.11 -10.02
N GLU A 36 8.06 -19.32 -9.67
CA GLU A 36 8.89 -20.48 -9.30
C GLU A 36 9.66 -21.03 -10.51
N ASP A 37 9.01 -21.10 -11.67
CA ASP A 37 9.64 -21.53 -12.92
C ASP A 37 10.67 -20.49 -13.43
N ALA A 38 10.39 -19.20 -13.29
CA ALA A 38 11.34 -18.14 -13.56
C ALA A 38 12.56 -18.19 -12.61
N ALA A 39 12.35 -18.51 -11.34
CA ALA A 39 13.43 -18.69 -10.36
C ALA A 39 14.31 -19.91 -10.70
N LYS A 40 13.71 -21.02 -11.14
CA LYS A 40 14.43 -22.21 -11.61
C LYS A 40 15.23 -21.93 -12.87
N LEU A 41 14.66 -21.22 -13.85
CA LEU A 41 15.36 -20.80 -15.08
C LEU A 41 16.54 -19.87 -14.75
N ALA A 42 16.40 -18.95 -13.80
CA ALA A 42 17.48 -18.09 -13.35
C ALA A 42 18.61 -18.88 -12.64
N GLN A 43 18.27 -19.90 -11.86
CA GLN A 43 19.24 -20.82 -11.26
C GLN A 43 19.99 -21.63 -12.34
N PHE A 44 19.29 -22.15 -13.35
CA PHE A 44 19.95 -22.85 -14.48
C PHE A 44 20.89 -21.94 -15.27
N ALA A 45 20.48 -20.68 -15.52
CA ALA A 45 21.32 -19.70 -16.21
C ALA A 45 22.59 -19.36 -15.41
N ASN A 46 22.50 -19.21 -14.09
CA ASN A 46 23.64 -18.97 -13.22
C ASN A 46 24.59 -20.17 -13.17
N THR A 47 24.06 -21.38 -13.12
CA THR A 47 24.87 -22.62 -13.14
C THR A 47 25.60 -22.78 -14.48
N GLN A 48 24.98 -22.42 -15.61
CA GLN A 48 25.65 -22.41 -16.92
C GLN A 48 26.72 -21.32 -17.03
N ALA A 49 26.49 -20.14 -16.43
CA ALA A 49 27.50 -19.07 -16.38
C ALA A 49 28.71 -19.46 -15.52
N GLU A 50 28.51 -20.15 -14.41
CA GLU A 50 29.60 -20.69 -13.58
C GLU A 50 30.39 -21.79 -14.32
N LEU A 51 29.72 -22.67 -15.06
CA LEU A 51 30.37 -23.71 -15.88
C LEU A 51 31.14 -23.12 -17.06
N SER A 52 30.68 -22.01 -17.66
CA SER A 52 31.40 -21.34 -18.74
C SER A 52 32.61 -20.55 -18.24
N ASN A 53 32.58 -20.03 -17.03
CA ASN A 53 33.70 -19.33 -16.40
C ASN A 53 34.79 -20.29 -15.86
N ALA A 54 34.44 -21.53 -15.60
CA ALA A 54 35.40 -22.57 -15.17
C ALA A 54 36.19 -23.18 -16.34
N ALA A 55 35.84 -22.86 -17.59
CA ALA A 55 36.47 -23.41 -18.79
C ALA A 55 37.49 -22.49 -19.45
N THR A 56 37.85 -21.37 -18.84
CA THR A 56 38.87 -20.46 -19.36
C THR A 56 40.05 -20.27 -18.41
N THR A 57 40.99 -21.24 -18.43
CA THR A 57 42.39 -20.98 -18.10
C THR A 57 43.21 -21.09 -19.38
N PRO A 58 44.14 -20.17 -19.65
CA PRO A 58 44.81 -20.10 -20.93
C PRO A 58 46.08 -20.96 -20.92
N ASP A 59 46.19 -21.87 -21.87
CA ASP A 59 47.51 -22.38 -22.31
C ASP A 59 47.81 -21.92 -23.74
N ASN A 60 48.90 -21.19 -23.80
CA ASN A 60 49.63 -20.78 -24.98
C ASN A 60 49.89 -21.95 -25.91
N ILE A 61 49.63 -21.82 -27.23
CA ILE A 61 50.50 -22.30 -28.31
C ILE A 61 50.09 -21.66 -29.65
N THR A 62 51.09 -21.15 -30.30
CA THR A 62 51.29 -20.55 -31.61
C THR A 62 50.65 -21.20 -32.85
N SER A 63 50.27 -20.33 -33.77
CA SER A 63 50.53 -20.27 -35.24
C SER A 63 49.69 -21.09 -36.22
N ASN A 64 49.29 -20.36 -37.23
CA ASN A 64 49.23 -20.58 -38.69
C ASN A 64 47.90 -20.90 -39.39
N SER A 65 47.49 -19.89 -40.12
CA SER A 65 47.23 -19.83 -41.59
C SER A 65 45.97 -20.46 -42.20
N MET A 66 45.26 -19.60 -42.93
CA MET A 66 44.53 -19.81 -44.21
C MET A 66 43.33 -20.79 -44.21
N ASP A 67 42.14 -20.46 -44.58
CA ASP A 67 41.69 -20.05 -45.90
C ASP A 67 40.19 -19.73 -45.94
N SER A 68 39.84 -18.79 -46.75
CA SER A 68 38.57 -18.38 -47.33
C SER A 68 37.44 -19.41 -47.40
N LEU A 69 36.21 -18.93 -47.19
CA LEU A 69 35.06 -19.01 -48.09
C LEU A 69 33.83 -18.27 -47.51
N ASN A 70 33.47 -17.13 -48.08
CA ASN A 70 32.10 -16.59 -48.16
C ASN A 70 31.30 -17.42 -49.18
N PRO A 71 29.98 -17.38 -49.30
CA PRO A 71 29.00 -16.39 -48.91
C PRO A 71 27.63 -16.94 -48.46
N VAL A 72 26.69 -16.15 -48.04
CA VAL A 72 25.35 -15.92 -48.63
C VAL A 72 24.60 -14.89 -47.78
N GLN A 73 24.26 -13.79 -48.42
CA GLN A 73 23.37 -12.76 -47.90
C GLN A 73 21.93 -13.28 -47.74
N ALA A 74 21.29 -12.95 -46.62
CA ALA A 74 19.86 -12.83 -46.47
C ALA A 74 19.51 -11.51 -45.74
N PRO A 75 18.32 -10.92 -45.94
CA PRO A 75 18.14 -9.48 -46.05
C PRO A 75 18.11 -8.75 -44.71
N ILE A 76 18.58 -7.52 -44.77
CA ILE A 76 18.71 -6.51 -43.75
C ILE A 76 17.33 -6.16 -43.17
N ALA A 77 17.06 -6.59 -41.93
CA ALA A 77 16.09 -5.94 -41.10
C ALA A 77 16.77 -4.71 -40.48
N SER A 78 16.24 -3.54 -40.78
CA SER A 78 16.73 -2.26 -40.30
C SER A 78 16.69 -2.22 -38.78
N SER A 79 17.83 -2.41 -38.14
CA SER A 79 17.98 -2.14 -36.71
C SER A 79 17.98 -0.63 -36.48
N LEU A 80 16.90 -0.11 -35.96
CA LEU A 80 16.85 1.19 -35.30
C LEU A 80 17.69 1.08 -34.00
N THR A 81 18.99 1.29 -34.13
CA THR A 81 19.89 1.57 -33.01
C THR A 81 19.84 3.05 -32.69
N GLY A 82 18.75 3.52 -32.10
CA GLY A 82 18.76 4.70 -31.27
C GLY A 82 19.44 4.33 -29.95
N SER A 83 20.62 4.80 -29.69
CA SER A 83 21.24 4.71 -28.37
C SER A 83 20.53 5.68 -27.42
N ASP A 84 19.38 5.29 -26.91
CA ASP A 84 18.71 5.98 -25.79
C ASP A 84 19.50 5.73 -24.49
N THR A 85 20.61 6.47 -24.37
CA THR A 85 21.23 6.64 -23.06
C THR A 85 20.27 7.46 -22.20
N LEU A 86 19.82 6.89 -21.06
CA LEU A 86 19.13 7.64 -20.00
C LEU A 86 19.86 8.98 -19.80
N PRO A 87 19.12 10.11 -19.67
CA PRO A 87 19.73 11.38 -19.39
C PRO A 87 20.58 11.23 -18.12
N THR A 88 21.88 11.31 -18.29
CA THR A 88 22.82 11.21 -17.15
C THR A 88 22.79 12.54 -16.46
N ILE A 89 22.02 12.62 -15.37
CA ILE A 89 22.08 13.75 -14.44
C ILE A 89 23.45 13.64 -13.75
N ASN A 90 24.39 14.44 -14.19
CA ASN A 90 25.66 14.58 -13.49
C ASN A 90 25.37 15.22 -12.14
N SER A 91 25.36 14.43 -11.09
CA SER A 91 25.30 14.89 -9.70
C SER A 91 26.64 15.46 -9.20
N ALA A 92 27.62 15.64 -10.10
CA ALA A 92 28.85 16.31 -9.75
C ALA A 92 28.56 17.78 -9.41
N PRO A 93 29.05 18.28 -8.26
CA PRO A 93 28.93 19.69 -7.96
C PRO A 93 29.62 20.48 -9.08
N TYR A 94 28.92 21.46 -9.63
CA TYR A 94 29.49 22.49 -10.47
C TYR A 94 30.70 23.08 -9.73
N ASN A 95 31.88 22.97 -10.31
CA ASN A 95 32.97 23.82 -9.91
C ASN A 95 32.59 25.26 -10.29
N ALA A 96 31.82 25.88 -9.40
CA ALA A 96 31.51 27.29 -9.49
C ALA A 96 32.83 28.04 -9.64
N GLN A 97 32.90 28.89 -10.64
CA GLN A 97 33.91 29.94 -10.62
C GLN A 97 33.86 30.62 -9.25
N PRO A 98 35.01 30.88 -8.60
CA PRO A 98 35.06 31.28 -7.18
C PRO A 98 34.49 32.66 -6.84
N ASN A 99 33.73 33.32 -7.71
CA ASN A 99 33.38 34.73 -7.57
C ASN A 99 31.88 35.04 -7.33
N LEU A 100 31.01 34.07 -7.10
CA LEU A 100 29.63 34.35 -6.67
C LEU A 100 29.19 33.27 -5.68
N ALA A 101 29.74 33.33 -4.45
CA ALA A 101 29.03 32.80 -3.30
C ALA A 101 27.78 33.66 -3.12
N PRO A 102 26.56 33.15 -3.30
CA PRO A 102 25.35 33.95 -3.07
C PRO A 102 25.32 34.35 -1.60
N SER A 103 25.16 35.65 -1.35
CA SER A 103 24.84 36.15 -0.02
C SER A 103 23.41 35.69 0.32
N GLY A 104 23.25 34.62 1.07
CA GLY A 104 21.95 34.08 1.46
C GLY A 104 21.98 32.59 1.79
N ALA A 105 20.97 32.11 2.47
CA ALA A 105 20.83 30.70 2.77
C ALA A 105 20.69 29.89 1.45
N ARG A 106 21.30 28.70 1.40
CA ARG A 106 21.17 27.77 0.27
C ARG A 106 19.75 27.23 0.12
N THR A 107 19.02 27.14 1.22
CA THR A 107 17.70 26.52 1.30
C THR A 107 16.63 27.58 1.54
N ILE A 108 15.52 27.46 0.86
CA ILE A 108 14.28 28.23 1.06
C ILE A 108 13.36 27.37 1.90
N VAL A 109 12.68 27.98 2.88
CA VAL A 109 11.67 27.30 3.70
C VAL A 109 10.30 27.91 3.44
N VAL A 110 9.33 27.07 3.11
CA VAL A 110 7.95 27.46 2.84
C VAL A 110 7.05 26.85 3.92
N TYR A 111 6.23 27.68 4.55
CA TYR A 111 5.23 27.26 5.53
C TYR A 111 3.83 27.43 4.92
N THR A 112 3.08 26.35 4.85
CA THR A 112 1.64 26.36 4.55
C THR A 112 0.84 25.98 5.79
N ASP A 113 -0.46 25.82 5.67
CA ASP A 113 -1.34 25.30 6.73
C ASP A 113 -1.18 23.78 6.97
N THR A 114 -0.64 23.05 5.98
CA THR A 114 -0.47 21.59 6.01
C THR A 114 0.98 21.13 6.00
N LEU A 115 1.88 21.89 5.36
CA LEU A 115 3.25 21.49 5.06
C LEU A 115 4.28 22.55 5.52
N ARG A 116 5.45 22.05 5.92
CA ARG A 116 6.71 22.81 5.87
C ARG A 116 7.58 22.16 4.80
N VAL A 117 7.95 22.94 3.79
CA VAL A 117 8.73 22.46 2.63
C VAL A 117 10.05 23.20 2.56
N SER A 118 11.18 22.47 2.49
CA SER A 118 12.50 23.04 2.26
C SER A 118 12.95 22.75 0.83
N ILE A 119 13.34 23.82 0.11
CA ILE A 119 13.75 23.79 -1.29
C ILE A 119 15.22 24.21 -1.40
N ASP A 120 16.08 23.35 -1.96
CA ASP A 120 17.48 23.68 -2.25
C ASP A 120 17.54 24.56 -3.50
N LYS A 121 18.15 25.73 -3.41
CA LYS A 121 18.35 26.63 -4.57
C LYS A 121 19.18 25.99 -5.68
N LEU A 122 20.01 24.97 -5.39
CA LEU A 122 20.68 24.17 -6.41
C LEU A 122 19.70 23.18 -7.03
N GLY A 123 19.22 23.48 -8.23
CA GLY A 123 18.24 22.69 -8.97
C GLY A 123 16.80 22.97 -8.57
N GLY A 124 16.57 23.70 -7.46
CA GLY A 124 15.23 23.89 -6.93
C GLY A 124 14.59 22.59 -6.44
N ASP A 125 15.36 21.71 -5.79
CA ASP A 125 14.87 20.41 -5.33
C ASP A 125 14.14 20.55 -3.99
N ILE A 126 13.07 19.77 -3.84
CA ILE A 126 12.41 19.59 -2.56
C ILE A 126 13.22 18.60 -1.74
N VAL A 127 13.90 19.09 -0.71
CA VAL A 127 14.83 18.30 0.13
C VAL A 127 14.26 17.94 1.49
N GLU A 128 13.17 18.59 1.91
CA GLU A 128 12.42 18.27 3.11
C GLU A 128 10.93 18.54 2.88
N VAL A 129 10.08 17.65 3.36
CA VAL A 129 8.65 17.88 3.52
C VAL A 129 8.24 17.36 4.88
N ALA A 130 7.83 18.26 5.77
CA ALA A 130 7.26 17.93 7.06
C ALA A 130 5.76 18.23 7.06
N MET A 131 4.95 17.28 7.54
CA MET A 131 3.49 17.37 7.57
C MET A 131 3.05 17.95 8.92
N LEU A 132 2.53 19.16 8.95
CA LEU A 132 2.19 19.90 10.18
C LEU A 132 1.02 19.26 10.96
N ASN A 133 0.12 18.56 10.25
CA ASN A 133 -1.04 17.91 10.83
C ASN A 133 -0.78 16.44 11.25
N HIS A 134 0.44 15.92 11.05
CA HIS A 134 0.85 14.58 11.41
C HIS A 134 2.15 14.63 12.22
N LEU A 135 2.10 14.22 13.47
CA LEU A 135 3.27 14.20 14.35
C LEU A 135 4.06 12.88 14.23
N GLU A 136 5.34 12.88 14.57
CA GLU A 136 6.16 11.67 14.59
C GLU A 136 5.72 10.70 15.70
N SER A 137 5.33 11.23 16.87
CA SER A 137 4.83 10.48 18.03
C SER A 137 3.65 11.19 18.71
N LEU A 138 3.11 10.61 19.78
CA LEU A 138 2.08 11.22 20.64
C LEU A 138 2.67 11.97 21.85
N ASP A 139 3.97 12.21 21.88
CA ASP A 139 4.61 12.97 22.94
C ASP A 139 4.23 14.46 22.87
N GLU A 140 4.22 15.14 24.02
CA GLU A 140 3.79 16.56 24.09
C GLU A 140 4.66 17.50 23.23
N ASN A 141 5.91 17.13 22.97
CA ASN A 141 6.87 17.91 22.17
C ASN A 141 7.22 17.22 20.85
N ALA A 142 6.35 16.33 20.34
CA ALA A 142 6.60 15.65 19.07
C ALA A 142 6.70 16.62 17.91
N GLU A 143 7.71 16.43 17.08
CA GLU A 143 7.86 17.22 15.85
C GLU A 143 6.89 16.74 14.75
N PRO A 144 6.58 17.63 13.77
CA PRO A 144 5.89 17.24 12.56
C PRO A 144 6.65 16.12 11.83
N LEU A 145 5.91 15.12 11.37
CA LEU A 145 6.48 13.97 10.67
C LEU A 145 7.15 14.40 9.36
N ARG A 146 8.43 14.10 9.23
CA ARG A 146 9.23 14.40 8.04
C ARG A 146 9.09 13.26 7.02
N LEU A 147 8.27 13.50 6.01
CA LEU A 147 8.07 12.54 4.93
C LEU A 147 9.31 12.46 4.03
N LEU A 148 9.74 13.62 3.50
CA LEU A 148 11.01 13.76 2.77
C LEU A 148 12.04 14.43 3.67
N GLU A 149 13.29 13.96 3.55
CA GLU A 149 14.40 14.50 4.33
C GLU A 149 15.74 14.18 3.66
N LYS A 150 16.66 15.15 3.72
CA LYS A 150 18.03 14.96 3.28
C LYS A 150 18.98 15.35 4.39
N ASN A 151 19.51 14.36 5.08
CA ASN A 151 20.51 14.52 6.12
C ASN A 151 21.63 13.47 5.98
N GLY A 152 22.54 13.39 6.95
CA GLY A 152 23.64 12.41 6.92
C GLY A 152 23.22 10.94 7.10
N LEU A 153 21.97 10.69 7.53
CA LEU A 153 21.45 9.35 7.85
C LEU A 153 20.39 8.88 6.86
N ARG A 154 19.65 9.82 6.24
CA ARG A 154 18.54 9.52 5.34
C ARG A 154 18.59 10.43 4.13
N THR A 155 18.33 9.85 2.97
CA THR A 155 18.14 10.57 1.70
C THR A 155 16.80 10.21 1.11
N TYR A 156 15.87 11.16 1.14
CA TYR A 156 14.58 11.05 0.49
C TYR A 156 14.19 12.42 -0.04
N THR A 157 14.30 12.63 -1.36
CA THR A 157 14.13 13.93 -2.03
C THR A 157 13.26 13.81 -3.26
N ALA A 158 12.61 14.91 -3.63
CA ALA A 158 11.91 15.05 -4.89
C ALA A 158 12.59 16.11 -5.76
N GLU A 159 12.97 15.70 -6.95
CA GLU A 159 13.79 16.48 -7.85
C GLU A 159 13.06 16.69 -9.17
N SER A 160 13.20 17.87 -9.75
CA SER A 160 12.75 18.15 -11.12
C SER A 160 13.66 19.15 -11.79
N GLY A 161 13.67 19.13 -13.13
CA GLY A 161 14.54 20.02 -13.88
C GLY A 161 14.33 19.95 -15.37
N LEU A 162 15.12 20.77 -16.07
CA LEU A 162 15.21 20.80 -17.52
C LEU A 162 16.60 20.35 -17.92
N ILE A 163 16.70 19.37 -18.81
CA ILE A 163 17.95 18.85 -19.37
C ILE A 163 18.07 19.40 -20.79
N PRO A 164 18.92 20.41 -21.02
CA PRO A 164 19.12 20.96 -22.35
C PRO A 164 19.70 19.92 -23.31
N ASN A 165 19.38 20.01 -24.59
CA ASN A 165 20.02 19.22 -25.61
C ASN A 165 21.51 19.62 -25.72
N LYS A 166 22.41 18.64 -25.95
CA LYS A 166 23.85 18.86 -25.99
C LYS A 166 24.31 19.92 -27.02
N ASP A 167 23.50 20.11 -28.06
CA ASP A 167 23.79 21.08 -29.12
C ASP A 167 23.34 22.52 -28.76
N SER A 168 22.44 22.67 -27.75
CA SER A 168 21.88 23.96 -27.34
C SER A 168 22.62 24.62 -26.19
N SER A 169 23.37 23.88 -25.39
CA SER A 169 24.16 24.43 -24.28
C SER A 169 25.21 23.40 -23.85
N PRO A 170 26.52 23.77 -23.86
CA PRO A 170 27.59 22.90 -23.39
C PRO A 170 27.45 22.70 -21.88
N GLN A 171 27.14 21.47 -21.44
CA GLN A 171 27.18 20.98 -20.06
C GLN A 171 26.58 21.95 -19.02
N LEU A 172 25.26 22.09 -18.98
CA LEU A 172 24.64 22.75 -17.85
C LEU A 172 24.71 21.82 -16.63
N ALA A 173 25.63 22.16 -15.74
CA ALA A 173 25.51 21.79 -14.34
C ALA A 173 24.13 22.24 -13.84
N ARG A 174 23.61 21.58 -12.80
CA ARG A 174 22.32 21.97 -12.21
C ARG A 174 22.29 23.47 -11.92
N PRO A 175 21.26 24.22 -12.36
CA PRO A 175 21.19 25.67 -12.18
C PRO A 175 21.10 26.02 -10.70
N PHE A 176 21.77 27.09 -10.29
CA PHE A 176 21.58 27.68 -8.97
C PHE A 176 20.58 28.84 -9.11
N PHE A 177 19.40 28.65 -8.55
CA PHE A 177 18.32 29.62 -8.61
C PHE A 177 18.47 30.73 -7.56
N SER A 178 18.04 31.92 -7.91
CA SER A 178 17.83 33.04 -6.99
C SER A 178 16.36 33.11 -6.58
N SER A 179 16.10 33.65 -5.41
CA SER A 179 14.76 33.84 -4.86
C SER A 179 14.65 35.19 -4.17
N SER A 180 13.46 35.75 -4.09
CA SER A 180 13.23 37.04 -3.45
C SER A 180 13.29 36.98 -1.92
N SER A 181 13.10 35.81 -1.32
CA SER A 181 13.21 35.57 0.13
C SER A 181 13.75 34.15 0.39
N ASP A 182 14.28 33.93 1.59
CA ASP A 182 14.68 32.61 2.08
C ASP A 182 13.57 31.93 2.90
N THR A 183 12.49 32.67 3.22
CA THR A 183 11.33 32.14 3.95
C THR A 183 10.05 32.73 3.38
N TYR A 184 9.07 31.84 3.18
CA TYR A 184 7.74 32.16 2.70
C TYR A 184 6.70 31.55 3.65
N THR A 185 5.65 32.31 3.93
CA THR A 185 4.53 31.82 4.78
C THR A 185 3.22 32.10 4.05
N MET A 186 2.40 31.06 3.93
CA MET A 186 1.07 31.16 3.33
C MET A 186 0.15 31.97 4.23
N GLU A 187 -0.57 32.93 3.67
CA GLU A 187 -1.67 33.61 4.36
C GLU A 187 -2.89 32.66 4.43
N ALA A 188 -3.62 32.74 5.53
CA ALA A 188 -4.75 31.84 5.77
C ALA A 188 -5.78 31.88 4.63
N GLY A 189 -6.00 30.72 4.01
CA GLY A 189 -6.96 30.55 2.94
C GLY A 189 -6.57 31.13 1.58
N GLN A 190 -5.33 31.61 1.40
CA GLN A 190 -4.83 32.15 0.13
C GLN A 190 -3.75 31.23 -0.46
N PRO A 191 -3.73 31.03 -1.78
CA PRO A 191 -2.64 30.31 -2.44
C PRO A 191 -1.32 31.09 -2.32
N LEU A 192 -0.21 30.37 -2.35
CA LEU A 192 1.14 30.94 -2.28
C LEU A 192 1.99 30.45 -3.45
N ASP A 193 2.55 31.41 -4.21
CA ASP A 193 3.52 31.11 -5.26
C ASP A 193 4.94 31.49 -4.80
N VAL A 194 5.86 30.54 -4.93
CA VAL A 194 7.29 30.74 -4.69
C VAL A 194 8.04 30.62 -6.01
N VAL A 195 8.61 31.73 -6.47
CA VAL A 195 9.28 31.82 -7.77
C VAL A 195 10.79 31.82 -7.59
N LEU A 196 11.45 30.85 -8.20
CA LEU A 196 12.90 30.73 -8.29
C LEU A 196 13.34 31.09 -9.71
N VAL A 197 14.30 32.00 -9.84
CA VAL A 197 14.76 32.54 -11.12
C VAL A 197 16.19 32.13 -11.41
N PHE A 198 16.42 31.63 -12.61
CA PHE A 198 17.75 31.39 -13.17
C PHE A 198 17.87 32.06 -14.53
N LYS A 199 18.97 32.77 -14.75
CA LYS A 199 19.29 33.39 -16.04
C LYS A 199 20.56 32.80 -16.57
N ASP A 200 20.47 32.23 -17.75
CA ASP A 200 21.63 31.70 -18.47
C ASP A 200 22.34 32.83 -19.24
N THR A 201 23.63 32.65 -19.48
CA THR A 201 24.43 33.57 -20.27
C THR A 201 24.02 33.64 -21.74
N SER A 202 23.30 32.64 -22.24
CA SER A 202 22.77 32.61 -23.62
C SER A 202 21.52 33.50 -23.81
N GLY A 203 20.94 34.04 -22.74
CA GLY A 203 19.69 34.82 -22.79
C GLY A 203 18.44 34.04 -22.47
N VAL A 204 18.56 32.79 -22.05
CA VAL A 204 17.41 31.99 -21.56
C VAL A 204 17.18 32.27 -20.07
N GLU A 205 15.96 32.59 -19.71
CA GLU A 205 15.51 32.79 -18.33
C GLU A 205 14.54 31.66 -17.94
N LEU A 206 14.87 30.95 -16.87
CA LEU A 206 14.06 29.87 -16.31
C LEU A 206 13.43 30.34 -15.00
N ASN A 207 12.11 30.39 -14.92
CA ASN A 207 11.36 30.64 -13.70
C ASN A 207 10.75 29.32 -13.23
N LYS A 208 11.27 28.75 -12.14
CA LYS A 208 10.69 27.57 -11.49
C LYS A 208 9.71 28.05 -10.42
N ILE A 209 8.44 27.73 -10.59
CA ILE A 209 7.33 28.22 -9.79
C ILE A 209 6.77 27.05 -8.99
N PHE A 210 6.71 27.22 -7.68
CA PHE A 210 6.04 26.28 -6.76
C PHE A 210 4.77 26.94 -6.26
N SER A 211 3.62 26.39 -6.67
CA SER A 211 2.31 26.89 -6.27
C SER A 211 1.70 25.97 -5.20
N PHE A 212 1.41 26.56 -4.05
CA PHE A 212 0.83 25.87 -2.90
C PHE A 212 -0.61 26.34 -2.74
N ASN A 213 -1.54 25.40 -2.57
CA ASN A 213 -2.95 25.69 -2.31
C ASN A 213 -3.29 25.40 -0.84
N PRO A 214 -4.23 26.15 -0.24
CA PRO A 214 -4.67 25.91 1.14
C PRO A 214 -5.24 24.51 1.35
N SER A 215 -4.92 23.91 2.49
CA SER A 215 -5.39 22.59 2.92
C SER A 215 -4.97 21.42 2.02
N GLU A 216 -3.95 21.64 1.17
CA GLU A 216 -3.46 20.63 0.23
C GLU A 216 -2.09 20.08 0.65
N TYR A 217 -1.85 18.82 0.26
CA TYR A 217 -0.55 18.15 0.36
C TYR A 217 0.14 18.06 -1.02
N SER A 218 -0.35 18.80 -1.98
CA SER A 218 0.19 18.89 -3.35
C SER A 218 0.85 20.22 -3.60
N VAL A 219 1.86 20.22 -4.46
CA VAL A 219 2.60 21.38 -4.91
C VAL A 219 2.68 21.34 -6.42
N ASP A 220 2.14 22.35 -7.11
CA ASP A 220 2.32 22.50 -8.55
C ASP A 220 3.72 23.03 -8.83
N VAL A 221 4.53 22.27 -9.56
CA VAL A 221 5.91 22.65 -9.90
C VAL A 221 5.99 22.90 -11.40
N ASN A 222 6.03 24.18 -11.77
CA ASN A 222 6.00 24.63 -13.14
C ASN A 222 7.28 25.40 -13.53
N TYR A 223 7.71 25.25 -14.77
CA TYR A 223 8.79 25.99 -15.38
C TYR A 223 8.23 26.91 -16.44
N ALA A 224 8.37 28.23 -16.27
CA ALA A 224 8.20 29.20 -17.35
C ALA A 224 9.55 29.48 -17.98
N ILE A 225 9.71 29.06 -19.23
CA ILE A 225 10.93 29.13 -20.02
C ILE A 225 10.82 30.33 -20.95
N ASN A 226 11.56 31.40 -20.68
CA ASN A 226 11.61 32.60 -21.50
C ASN A 226 12.87 32.57 -22.36
N ASN A 227 12.76 32.24 -23.64
CA ASN A 227 13.89 32.25 -24.55
C ASN A 227 14.09 33.64 -25.16
N ARG A 228 14.98 34.45 -24.59
CA ARG A 228 15.36 35.77 -25.12
C ARG A 228 16.62 35.74 -25.94
N SER A 229 17.12 34.52 -26.31
CA SER A 229 18.24 34.34 -27.21
C SER A 229 17.81 34.45 -28.68
N ASP A 230 18.78 34.50 -29.57
CA ASP A 230 18.54 34.58 -31.02
C ASP A 230 18.35 33.21 -31.69
N ALA A 231 18.33 32.11 -30.91
CA ALA A 231 18.23 30.75 -31.43
C ALA A 231 17.17 29.94 -30.69
N PRO A 232 16.57 28.90 -31.31
CA PRO A 232 15.68 27.98 -30.61
C PRO A 232 16.41 27.27 -29.48
N TRP A 233 15.77 27.16 -28.32
CA TRP A 233 16.29 26.46 -27.15
C TRP A 233 15.51 25.15 -26.96
N GLN A 234 16.23 24.04 -26.73
CA GLN A 234 15.63 22.72 -26.55
C GLN A 234 16.04 22.08 -25.24
N ALA A 235 15.07 21.48 -24.54
CA ALA A 235 15.31 20.71 -23.34
C ALA A 235 14.26 19.59 -23.16
N ARG A 236 14.56 18.66 -22.27
CA ARG A 236 13.61 17.66 -21.75
C ARG A 236 13.30 18.01 -20.30
N PHE A 237 12.03 18.02 -19.96
CA PHE A 237 11.60 18.08 -18.56
C PHE A 237 11.81 16.71 -17.92
N TYR A 238 12.23 16.67 -16.66
CA TYR A 238 12.25 15.47 -15.85
C TYR A 238 11.72 15.75 -14.44
N ALA A 239 11.12 14.73 -13.83
CA ALA A 239 10.74 14.71 -12.42
C ALA A 239 11.05 13.33 -11.85
N GLN A 240 11.67 13.28 -10.67
CA GLN A 240 12.08 12.04 -10.04
C GLN A 240 12.01 12.11 -8.52
N ILE A 241 11.93 10.95 -7.90
CA ILE A 241 12.03 10.75 -6.45
C ILE A 241 13.26 9.89 -6.19
N SER A 242 14.13 10.37 -5.33
CA SER A 242 15.38 9.71 -4.93
C SER A 242 15.28 9.28 -3.47
N ARG A 243 15.49 7.98 -3.19
CA ARG A 243 15.37 7.45 -1.83
C ARG A 243 16.39 6.34 -1.55
N ASP A 244 16.97 6.38 -0.35
CA ASP A 244 17.74 5.25 0.20
C ASP A 244 16.80 4.15 0.78
N GLU A 245 17.37 3.10 1.37
CA GLU A 245 16.62 2.00 1.98
C GLU A 245 16.43 2.20 3.50
N SER A 246 16.61 3.41 4.01
CA SER A 246 16.38 3.72 5.43
C SER A 246 14.92 3.46 5.83
N PRO A 247 14.66 3.00 7.07
CA PRO A 247 13.31 2.82 7.58
C PRO A 247 12.57 4.14 7.65
N ASP A 248 11.24 4.06 7.62
CA ASP A 248 10.39 5.24 7.75
C ASP A 248 10.31 5.69 9.21
N PRO A 249 10.27 7.00 9.48
CA PRO A 249 10.05 7.52 10.82
C PRO A 249 8.74 6.97 11.42
N GLY A 250 8.77 6.58 12.68
CA GLY A 250 7.59 6.07 13.39
C GLY A 250 7.14 4.66 13.00
N THR A 251 7.95 3.91 12.23
CA THR A 251 7.64 2.50 11.89
C THR A 251 8.47 1.47 12.66
N GLU A 252 9.34 1.92 13.55
CA GLU A 252 10.27 1.08 14.30
C GLU A 252 9.55 0.07 15.20
N ASP A 253 8.35 0.42 15.69
CA ASP A 253 7.51 -0.41 16.55
C ASP A 253 6.40 -1.19 15.81
N ALA A 254 6.48 -1.30 14.49
CA ALA A 254 5.55 -2.14 13.73
C ALA A 254 5.68 -3.59 14.20
N GLY A 255 4.75 -4.02 15.08
CA GLY A 255 4.74 -5.29 15.75
C GLY A 255 4.76 -6.49 14.81
N PHE A 256 4.55 -7.69 15.35
CA PHE A 256 4.48 -8.92 14.57
C PHE A 256 3.24 -8.89 13.64
N GLY A 257 3.44 -8.56 12.35
CA GLY A 257 2.35 -8.45 11.38
C GLY A 257 2.86 -8.44 9.94
N MET A 258 1.92 -8.44 8.99
CA MET A 258 2.24 -8.21 7.59
C MET A 258 2.73 -6.76 7.44
N ARG A 259 3.92 -6.58 6.89
CA ARG A 259 4.47 -5.25 6.65
C ARG A 259 3.79 -4.63 5.44
N SER A 260 3.41 -3.37 5.56
CA SER A 260 2.96 -2.58 4.41
C SER A 260 4.06 -2.49 3.35
N TYR A 261 3.63 -2.29 2.10
CA TYR A 261 4.56 -2.18 0.98
C TYR A 261 5.43 -0.92 1.11
N LEU A 262 6.74 -1.12 1.01
CA LEU A 262 7.74 -0.06 0.93
C LEU A 262 8.49 -0.21 -0.39
N GLY A 263 8.40 0.78 -1.26
CA GLY A 263 9.04 0.73 -2.57
C GLY A 263 8.50 1.75 -3.55
N ALA A 264 8.93 1.64 -4.80
CA ALA A 264 8.42 2.45 -5.89
C ALA A 264 7.17 1.84 -6.50
N ALA A 265 6.32 2.68 -7.08
CA ALA A 265 5.18 2.24 -7.88
C ALA A 265 4.89 3.21 -9.01
N THR A 266 4.20 2.70 -10.04
CA THR A 266 3.73 3.48 -11.18
C THR A 266 2.40 2.94 -11.68
N THR A 267 1.75 3.67 -12.57
CA THR A 267 0.59 3.20 -13.33
C THR A 267 0.92 3.15 -14.81
N THR A 268 0.32 2.21 -15.51
CA THR A 268 0.39 2.10 -16.96
C THR A 268 -1.01 1.82 -17.52
N ALA A 269 -1.18 1.94 -18.84
CA ALA A 269 -2.44 1.59 -19.52
C ALA A 269 -2.84 0.12 -19.29
N ASP A 270 -1.84 -0.78 -19.24
CA ASP A 270 -2.05 -2.23 -19.09
C ASP A 270 -2.09 -2.68 -17.63
N SER A 271 -1.45 -1.94 -16.72
CA SER A 271 -1.40 -2.22 -15.29
C SER A 271 -1.74 -0.97 -14.48
N PRO A 272 -2.96 -0.88 -13.93
CA PRO A 272 -3.39 0.27 -13.12
C PRO A 272 -2.50 0.54 -11.91
N TYR A 273 -1.82 -0.47 -11.39
CA TYR A 273 -0.92 -0.35 -10.26
C TYR A 273 0.22 -1.38 -10.36
N GLU A 274 1.43 -0.91 -10.64
CA GLU A 274 2.61 -1.74 -10.77
C GLU A 274 3.60 -1.41 -9.64
N LYS A 275 3.87 -2.39 -8.79
CA LYS A 275 4.83 -2.30 -7.68
C LYS A 275 6.23 -2.64 -8.18
N ILE A 276 7.21 -1.81 -7.83
CA ILE A 276 8.61 -1.99 -8.19
C ILE A 276 9.45 -1.98 -6.91
N THR A 277 9.85 -3.16 -6.43
CA THR A 277 10.64 -3.24 -5.19
C THR A 277 12.05 -2.68 -5.39
N PHE A 278 12.70 -2.23 -4.33
CA PHE A 278 14.10 -1.78 -4.39
C PHE A 278 15.06 -2.87 -4.89
N LYS A 279 14.71 -4.15 -4.65
CA LYS A 279 15.45 -5.30 -5.20
C LYS A 279 15.26 -5.43 -6.70
N ASP A 280 14.07 -5.14 -7.22
CA ASP A 280 13.79 -5.19 -8.65
C ASP A 280 14.48 -4.04 -9.37
N ILE A 281 14.48 -2.83 -8.81
CA ILE A 281 15.25 -1.68 -9.34
C ILE A 281 16.72 -2.05 -9.49
N ALA A 282 17.30 -2.75 -8.51
CA ALA A 282 18.71 -3.16 -8.55
C ALA A 282 19.00 -4.23 -9.60
N LYS A 283 18.06 -5.14 -9.88
CA LYS A 283 18.23 -6.26 -10.82
C LYS A 283 17.97 -5.85 -12.26
N LYS A 284 16.85 -5.16 -12.50
CA LYS A 284 16.38 -4.76 -13.82
C LYS A 284 15.72 -3.38 -13.73
N PRO A 285 16.36 -2.33 -14.20
CA PRO A 285 15.74 -1.01 -14.27
C PRO A 285 14.42 -1.06 -15.07
N TYR A 286 13.39 -0.45 -14.51
CA TYR A 286 12.10 -0.30 -15.18
C TYR A 286 12.20 0.74 -16.29
N ARG A 287 11.53 0.53 -17.42
CA ARG A 287 11.35 1.50 -18.50
C ARG A 287 10.01 1.23 -19.17
N ASN A 288 9.22 2.27 -19.34
CA ASN A 288 7.95 2.22 -20.05
C ASN A 288 7.58 3.62 -20.55
N ASP A 289 6.88 3.69 -21.65
CA ASP A 289 6.46 4.93 -22.28
C ASP A 289 4.94 4.93 -22.38
N HIS A 290 4.29 5.90 -21.74
CA HIS A 290 2.82 6.02 -21.78
C HIS A 290 2.35 7.43 -21.40
N THR A 291 1.10 7.74 -21.69
CA THR A 291 0.41 8.95 -21.25
C THR A 291 -0.35 8.72 -19.94
N ASP A 292 -0.73 9.81 -19.24
CA ASP A 292 -1.64 9.80 -18.10
C ASP A 292 -1.20 8.90 -16.91
N GLY A 293 0.12 8.76 -16.71
CA GLY A 293 0.69 8.00 -15.61
C GLY A 293 1.18 8.88 -14.46
N TRP A 294 1.73 8.20 -13.45
CA TRP A 294 2.42 8.82 -12.33
C TRP A 294 3.55 7.91 -11.85
N VAL A 295 4.50 8.47 -11.12
CA VAL A 295 5.55 7.74 -10.39
C VAL A 295 5.45 8.06 -8.91
N ALA A 296 5.58 7.06 -8.05
CA ALA A 296 5.45 7.24 -6.62
C ALA A 296 6.48 6.43 -5.81
N MET A 297 6.83 6.95 -4.65
CA MET A 297 7.45 6.21 -3.54
C MET A 297 6.42 6.02 -2.43
N ILE A 298 6.20 4.76 -2.09
CA ILE A 298 5.15 4.34 -1.18
C ILE A 298 5.74 4.01 0.18
N GLN A 299 5.10 4.51 1.21
CA GLN A 299 5.33 4.19 2.61
C GLN A 299 4.04 3.61 3.22
N HIS A 300 4.08 3.22 4.49
CA HIS A 300 2.92 2.63 5.15
C HIS A 300 1.67 3.52 5.04
N TYR A 301 1.73 4.73 5.62
CA TYR A 301 0.58 5.66 5.68
C TYR A 301 0.68 6.81 4.70
N PHE A 302 1.83 6.98 4.04
CA PHE A 302 2.15 8.16 3.25
C PHE A 302 2.64 7.78 1.86
N VAL A 303 2.54 8.72 0.94
CA VAL A 303 3.04 8.57 -0.42
C VAL A 303 3.61 9.89 -0.90
N SER A 304 4.70 9.84 -1.66
CA SER A 304 5.13 10.95 -2.51
C SER A 304 5.02 10.53 -3.97
N ALA A 305 4.50 11.41 -4.82
CA ALA A 305 4.26 11.10 -6.22
C ALA A 305 4.49 12.32 -7.12
N TRP A 306 5.03 12.06 -8.32
CA TRP A 306 5.02 13.00 -9.43
C TRP A 306 3.95 12.61 -10.44
N ILE A 307 3.09 13.56 -10.78
CA ILE A 307 1.98 13.42 -11.70
C ILE A 307 2.20 14.43 -12.82
N PRO A 308 2.58 14.01 -14.05
CA PRO A 308 2.74 14.91 -15.18
C PRO A 308 1.40 15.43 -15.70
N GLU A 309 1.44 16.44 -16.54
CA GLU A 309 0.27 16.94 -17.23
C GLU A 309 -0.39 15.86 -18.08
N ARG A 310 -1.72 15.79 -18.03
CA ARG A 310 -2.50 14.76 -18.74
C ARG A 310 -2.37 14.89 -20.26
N GLY A 311 -2.41 13.76 -20.94
CA GLY A 311 -2.38 13.70 -22.40
C GLY A 311 -0.97 13.85 -23.01
N THR A 312 0.07 14.00 -22.21
CA THR A 312 1.45 14.10 -22.68
C THR A 312 2.18 12.76 -22.57
N LEU A 313 2.91 12.37 -23.61
CA LEU A 313 3.75 11.18 -23.56
C LEU A 313 4.92 11.41 -22.62
N GLN A 314 5.10 10.49 -21.69
CA GLN A 314 6.20 10.50 -20.74
C GLN A 314 6.95 9.17 -20.76
N HIS A 315 8.25 9.25 -20.51
CA HIS A 315 9.15 8.10 -20.40
C HIS A 315 9.41 7.82 -18.92
N TYR A 316 8.89 6.70 -18.45
CA TYR A 316 9.00 6.29 -17.04
C TYR A 316 10.22 5.41 -16.83
N PHE A 317 10.95 5.62 -15.74
CA PHE A 317 12.17 4.87 -15.47
C PHE A 317 12.43 4.64 -13.99
N THR A 318 13.19 3.59 -13.68
CA THR A 318 13.84 3.42 -12.39
C THR A 318 15.34 3.24 -12.55
N LYS A 319 16.10 3.63 -11.53
CA LYS A 319 17.56 3.49 -11.52
C LYS A 319 18.04 3.33 -10.08
N LYS A 320 19.03 2.48 -9.85
CA LYS A 320 19.80 2.45 -8.60
C LYS A 320 21.18 3.06 -8.83
N THR A 321 21.55 4.03 -7.99
CA THR A 321 22.87 4.66 -8.06
C THR A 321 23.94 3.78 -7.41
N SER A 322 25.21 4.03 -7.70
CA SER A 322 26.35 3.35 -7.04
C SER A 322 26.37 3.53 -5.52
N ASN A 323 25.79 4.63 -5.02
CA ASN A 323 25.69 4.93 -3.59
C ASN A 323 24.44 4.31 -2.93
N GLY A 324 23.73 3.42 -3.62
CA GLY A 324 22.58 2.71 -3.07
C GLY A 324 21.24 3.45 -3.10
N ILE A 325 21.18 4.66 -3.69
CA ILE A 325 19.94 5.44 -3.83
C ILE A 325 19.07 4.85 -4.93
N ASN A 326 17.84 4.55 -4.61
CA ASN A 326 16.80 4.10 -5.55
C ASN A 326 16.09 5.33 -6.11
N ILE A 327 15.98 5.41 -7.42
CA ILE A 327 15.34 6.51 -8.14
C ILE A 327 14.18 5.95 -8.94
N ILE A 328 13.03 6.60 -8.85
CA ILE A 328 11.92 6.46 -9.80
C ILE A 328 11.60 7.82 -10.37
N GLY A 329 11.37 7.90 -11.67
CA GLY A 329 11.13 9.18 -12.33
C GLY A 329 10.50 9.04 -13.69
N LEU A 330 10.25 10.20 -14.26
CA LEU A 330 9.74 10.38 -15.63
C LEU A 330 10.49 11.51 -16.33
N TYR A 331 10.49 11.48 -17.65
CA TYR A 331 10.98 12.59 -18.47
C TYR A 331 10.14 12.73 -19.74
N SER A 332 10.03 13.97 -20.25
CA SER A 332 9.27 14.30 -21.45
C SER A 332 10.09 14.08 -22.74
N ASP A 333 9.41 14.08 -23.87
CA ASP A 333 10.05 14.37 -25.15
C ASP A 333 10.72 15.75 -25.15
N PRO A 334 11.67 16.01 -26.07
CA PRO A 334 12.28 17.33 -26.19
C PRO A 334 11.23 18.39 -26.50
N ILE A 335 11.21 19.46 -25.71
CA ILE A 335 10.43 20.67 -26.00
C ILE A 335 11.35 21.68 -26.69
N THR A 336 10.80 22.44 -27.64
CA THR A 336 11.53 23.50 -28.35
C THR A 336 10.86 24.83 -28.08
N VAL A 337 11.60 25.79 -27.55
CA VAL A 337 11.15 27.15 -27.31
C VAL A 337 11.84 28.06 -28.34
N GLU A 338 11.07 28.58 -29.29
CA GLU A 338 11.60 29.45 -30.33
C GLU A 338 12.14 30.78 -29.75
N ALA A 339 13.03 31.44 -30.51
CA ALA A 339 13.61 32.72 -30.13
C ALA A 339 12.49 33.75 -29.84
N GLY A 340 12.56 34.42 -28.70
CA GLY A 340 11.56 35.40 -28.24
C GLY A 340 10.26 34.80 -27.71
N GLN A 341 10.12 33.48 -27.63
CA GLN A 341 8.91 32.81 -27.12
C GLN A 341 9.04 32.39 -25.65
N THR A 342 7.88 32.18 -25.05
CA THR A 342 7.77 31.62 -23.68
C THR A 342 6.97 30.32 -23.75
N GLN A 343 7.41 29.29 -23.03
CA GLN A 343 6.70 28.02 -22.91
C GLN A 343 6.70 27.58 -21.44
N ASN A 344 5.57 26.97 -21.02
CA ASN A 344 5.42 26.40 -19.69
C ASN A 344 5.44 24.87 -19.76
N ILE A 345 6.06 24.22 -18.78
CA ILE A 345 6.02 22.78 -18.56
C ILE A 345 6.20 22.49 -17.07
N GLY A 346 5.53 21.45 -16.57
CA GLY A 346 5.64 21.09 -15.15
C GLY A 346 4.99 19.78 -14.81
N ALA A 347 4.87 19.53 -13.53
CA ALA A 347 4.17 18.38 -12.95
C ALA A 347 3.67 18.72 -11.55
N LEU A 348 2.62 18.05 -11.13
CA LEU A 348 2.13 18.09 -9.76
C LEU A 348 2.97 17.16 -8.90
N PHE A 349 3.48 17.65 -7.79
CA PHE A 349 4.10 16.85 -6.75
C PHE A 349 3.14 16.69 -5.59
N TYR A 350 2.84 15.46 -5.20
CA TYR A 350 2.08 15.14 -4.00
C TYR A 350 3.00 14.54 -2.95
N ALA A 351 2.88 15.00 -1.71
CA ALA A 351 3.62 14.46 -0.57
C ALA A 351 2.74 14.52 0.68
N GLY A 352 2.05 13.42 0.96
CA GLY A 352 1.05 13.43 2.02
C GLY A 352 0.47 12.07 2.38
N PRO A 353 -0.60 12.07 3.20
CA PRO A 353 -1.26 10.87 3.67
C PRO A 353 -1.96 10.12 2.53
N LYS A 354 -2.00 8.79 2.63
CA LYS A 354 -2.75 7.94 1.70
C LYS A 354 -4.25 7.98 2.02
N ASN A 355 -4.88 9.13 1.78
CA ASN A 355 -6.33 9.25 1.85
C ASN A 355 -6.95 8.77 0.54
N GLN A 356 -7.77 7.72 0.60
CA GLN A 356 -8.32 7.04 -0.58
C GLN A 356 -9.07 7.98 -1.51
N TYR A 357 -9.94 8.81 -0.95
CA TYR A 357 -10.79 9.69 -1.75
C TYR A 357 -10.00 10.82 -2.37
N ARG A 358 -9.07 11.39 -1.61
CA ARG A 358 -8.23 12.47 -2.12
C ARG A 358 -7.27 12.02 -3.22
N LEU A 359 -6.65 10.85 -3.06
CA LEU A 359 -5.75 10.29 -4.08
C LEU A 359 -6.48 9.99 -5.39
N ALA A 360 -7.73 9.50 -5.33
CA ALA A 360 -8.55 9.25 -6.51
C ALA A 360 -8.92 10.54 -7.28
N GLU A 361 -9.01 11.69 -6.60
CA GLU A 361 -9.25 13.01 -7.23
C GLU A 361 -7.98 13.53 -7.92
N ILE A 362 -6.80 13.30 -7.34
CA ILE A 362 -5.53 13.83 -7.83
C ILE A 362 -5.12 13.15 -9.13
N ALA A 363 -5.10 11.82 -9.16
CA ALA A 363 -4.73 11.08 -10.37
C ALA A 363 -5.45 9.74 -10.45
N ASN A 364 -5.70 9.27 -11.66
CA ASN A 364 -6.29 7.96 -11.91
C ASN A 364 -5.43 6.87 -11.30
N HIS A 365 -6.05 5.96 -10.54
CA HIS A 365 -5.40 4.81 -9.91
C HIS A 365 -4.34 5.14 -8.82
N LEU A 366 -4.19 6.41 -8.44
CA LEU A 366 -3.29 6.77 -7.34
C LEU A 366 -3.82 6.27 -5.97
N ASP A 367 -5.14 6.14 -5.83
CA ASP A 367 -5.80 5.51 -4.69
C ASP A 367 -5.42 4.04 -4.49
N LEU A 368 -4.99 3.33 -5.55
CA LEU A 368 -4.51 1.95 -5.45
C LEU A 368 -3.17 1.81 -4.69
N THR A 369 -2.51 2.94 -4.39
CA THR A 369 -1.36 2.95 -3.47
C THR A 369 -1.72 2.55 -2.05
N ILE A 370 -3.03 2.58 -1.70
CA ILE A 370 -3.58 1.95 -0.50
C ILE A 370 -3.80 0.48 -0.80
N ASP A 371 -2.91 -0.36 -0.29
CA ASP A 371 -2.86 -1.78 -0.64
C ASP A 371 -3.79 -2.63 0.23
N TYR A 372 -5.02 -2.77 -0.18
CA TYR A 372 -5.98 -3.66 0.49
C TYR A 372 -5.75 -5.16 0.23
N GLY A 373 -4.63 -5.52 -0.39
CA GLY A 373 -4.29 -6.90 -0.71
C GLY A 373 -5.29 -7.56 -1.68
N TRP A 374 -5.26 -8.88 -1.73
CA TRP A 374 -6.10 -9.67 -2.65
C TRP A 374 -7.60 -9.64 -2.32
N LEU A 375 -8.00 -9.19 -1.11
CA LEU A 375 -9.40 -9.03 -0.69
C LEU A 375 -9.91 -7.60 -0.83
N TRP A 376 -9.30 -6.77 -1.68
CA TRP A 376 -9.67 -5.37 -1.87
C TRP A 376 -11.18 -5.17 -2.11
N MET A 377 -11.85 -6.10 -2.82
CA MET A 377 -13.30 -6.05 -3.07
C MET A 377 -14.15 -6.15 -1.79
N LEU A 378 -13.61 -6.72 -0.71
CA LEU A 378 -14.25 -6.73 0.62
C LEU A 378 -13.73 -5.58 1.49
N SER A 379 -12.44 -5.26 1.39
CA SER A 379 -11.80 -4.22 2.19
C SER A 379 -12.34 -2.83 1.89
N GLN A 380 -12.50 -2.47 0.60
CA GLN A 380 -13.02 -1.17 0.20
C GLN A 380 -14.44 -0.86 0.74
N PRO A 381 -15.45 -1.76 0.59
CA PRO A 381 -16.76 -1.51 1.20
C PRO A 381 -16.73 -1.45 2.72
N LEU A 382 -15.87 -2.25 3.37
CA LEU A 382 -15.71 -2.21 4.83
C LEU A 382 -15.09 -0.88 5.27
N TYR A 383 -14.07 -0.39 4.54
CA TYR A 383 -13.49 0.93 4.79
C TYR A 383 -14.51 2.06 4.54
N ALA A 384 -15.27 2.00 3.45
CA ALA A 384 -16.30 3.00 3.16
C ALA A 384 -17.36 3.09 4.27
N LEU A 385 -17.80 1.95 4.83
CA LEU A 385 -18.70 1.93 5.98
C LEU A 385 -18.03 2.44 7.26
N LEU A 386 -16.77 2.08 7.49
CA LEU A 386 -15.99 2.56 8.63
C LEU A 386 -15.85 4.09 8.58
N HIS A 387 -15.48 4.62 7.42
CA HIS A 387 -15.34 6.04 7.16
C HIS A 387 -16.68 6.77 7.35
N MET A 388 -17.77 6.22 6.80
CA MET A 388 -19.12 6.76 6.98
C MET A 388 -19.48 6.85 8.47
N PHE A 389 -19.19 5.83 9.28
CA PHE A 389 -19.46 5.91 10.72
C PHE A 389 -18.59 6.94 11.43
N ALA A 390 -17.34 7.13 10.99
CA ALA A 390 -16.43 8.10 11.61
C ALA A 390 -16.80 9.54 11.26
N THR A 391 -17.03 9.83 9.98
CA THR A 391 -17.20 11.19 9.45
C THR A 391 -18.65 11.58 9.21
N GLY A 392 -19.54 10.61 8.99
CA GLY A 392 -20.93 10.81 8.56
C GLY A 392 -21.10 10.81 7.04
N ASP A 393 -20.03 10.75 6.27
CA ASP A 393 -20.02 10.86 4.82
C ASP A 393 -19.81 9.50 4.15
N LEU A 394 -20.72 9.14 3.27
CA LEU A 394 -20.63 7.95 2.42
C LEU A 394 -20.18 8.36 1.02
N HIS A 395 -19.01 7.95 0.61
CA HIS A 395 -18.52 8.10 -0.75
C HIS A 395 -18.99 6.92 -1.61
N ALA A 396 -19.90 7.17 -2.54
CA ALA A 396 -20.43 6.16 -3.45
C ALA A 396 -20.75 6.76 -4.81
N PHE A 397 -20.46 6.00 -5.89
CA PHE A 397 -20.76 6.39 -7.28
C PHE A 397 -20.19 7.77 -7.68
N GLY A 398 -18.99 8.11 -7.17
CA GLY A 398 -18.35 9.41 -7.44
C GLY A 398 -19.03 10.61 -6.76
N LYS A 399 -19.88 10.36 -5.75
CA LYS A 399 -20.59 11.41 -4.99
C LYS A 399 -20.39 11.18 -3.49
N VAL A 400 -20.45 12.28 -2.76
CA VAL A 400 -20.45 12.29 -1.30
C VAL A 400 -21.89 12.44 -0.81
N PHE A 401 -22.35 11.50 0.01
CA PHE A 401 -23.66 11.52 0.63
C PHE A 401 -23.48 11.74 2.13
N HIS A 402 -23.89 12.87 2.65
CA HIS A 402 -23.94 13.11 4.08
C HIS A 402 -25.11 12.33 4.70
N VAL A 403 -24.81 11.27 5.45
CA VAL A 403 -25.82 10.35 6.00
C VAL A 403 -26.28 10.79 7.40
N PHE A 404 -25.32 11.21 8.25
CA PHE A 404 -25.54 11.72 9.62
C PHE A 404 -24.27 12.46 10.08
N GLY A 405 -24.27 12.99 11.32
CA GLY A 405 -23.14 13.79 11.81
C GLY A 405 -21.86 13.03 12.16
N GLY A 406 -21.77 11.72 11.89
CA GLY A 406 -20.62 10.90 12.26
C GLY A 406 -20.43 10.72 13.77
N PHE A 407 -19.64 9.71 14.17
CA PHE A 407 -19.28 9.53 15.59
C PHE A 407 -18.03 10.31 16.00
N HIS A 408 -17.25 10.80 15.03
CA HIS A 408 -15.94 11.44 15.24
C HIS A 408 -14.98 10.64 16.13
N ASN A 409 -15.18 9.32 16.18
CA ASN A 409 -14.36 8.38 16.94
C ASN A 409 -14.23 7.07 16.18
N TRP A 410 -13.02 6.79 15.71
CA TRP A 410 -12.73 5.62 14.89
C TRP A 410 -12.93 4.30 15.62
N GLY A 411 -12.66 4.24 16.93
CA GLY A 411 -12.89 3.05 17.74
C GLY A 411 -14.38 2.70 17.88
N VAL A 412 -15.23 3.72 18.06
CA VAL A 412 -16.71 3.55 18.05
C VAL A 412 -17.15 3.10 16.65
N SER A 413 -16.59 3.66 15.60
CA SER A 413 -16.88 3.30 14.21
C SER A 413 -16.55 1.83 13.91
N ILE A 414 -15.43 1.30 14.44
CA ILE A 414 -15.05 -0.12 14.37
C ILE A 414 -16.12 -1.00 15.06
N ILE A 415 -16.61 -0.59 16.21
CA ILE A 415 -17.68 -1.32 16.92
C ILE A 415 -18.97 -1.32 16.09
N MET A 416 -19.37 -0.18 15.53
CA MET A 416 -20.57 -0.06 14.70
C MET A 416 -20.45 -0.89 13.41
N LEU A 417 -19.30 -0.84 12.75
CA LEU A 417 -18.99 -1.72 11.62
C LEU A 417 -19.14 -3.19 12.01
N THR A 418 -18.63 -3.59 13.18
CA THR A 418 -18.76 -4.96 13.68
C THR A 418 -20.23 -5.36 13.86
N VAL A 419 -21.06 -4.45 14.36
CA VAL A 419 -22.53 -4.67 14.51
C VAL A 419 -23.17 -4.89 13.14
N VAL A 420 -22.84 -4.07 12.13
CA VAL A 420 -23.38 -4.22 10.76
C VAL A 420 -22.95 -5.56 10.16
N VAL A 421 -21.67 -5.92 10.24
CA VAL A 421 -21.16 -7.22 9.75
C VAL A 421 -21.90 -8.37 10.45
N LYS A 422 -22.11 -8.30 11.76
CA LYS A 422 -22.88 -9.30 12.51
C LYS A 422 -24.35 -9.35 12.10
N ALA A 423 -24.97 -8.22 11.82
CA ALA A 423 -26.35 -8.15 11.34
C ALA A 423 -26.50 -8.82 9.96
N VAL A 424 -25.58 -8.57 9.04
CA VAL A 424 -25.54 -9.20 7.70
C VAL A 424 -25.45 -10.73 7.82
N PHE A 425 -24.56 -11.22 8.68
CA PHE A 425 -24.34 -12.66 8.89
C PHE A 425 -25.24 -13.27 9.96
N PHE A 426 -26.21 -12.52 10.50
CA PHE A 426 -27.04 -12.98 11.62
C PHE A 426 -27.74 -14.32 11.36
N ARG A 427 -28.41 -14.48 10.21
CA ARG A 427 -29.13 -15.71 9.86
C ARG A 427 -28.23 -16.92 9.78
N LEU A 428 -27.02 -16.74 9.22
CA LEU A 428 -26.03 -17.80 9.10
C LEU A 428 -25.49 -18.22 10.46
N SER A 429 -25.10 -17.25 11.29
CA SER A 429 -24.65 -17.48 12.66
C SER A 429 -25.74 -18.14 13.50
N ALA A 430 -27.00 -17.72 13.37
CA ALA A 430 -28.14 -18.34 14.06
C ALA A 430 -28.35 -19.82 13.66
N ALA A 431 -28.22 -20.15 12.39
CA ALA A 431 -28.30 -21.54 11.93
C ALA A 431 -27.18 -22.41 12.54
N SER A 432 -25.97 -21.88 12.62
CA SER A 432 -24.84 -22.55 13.25
C SER A 432 -25.03 -22.74 14.76
N TYR A 433 -25.46 -21.72 15.48
CA TYR A 433 -25.72 -21.85 16.92
C TYR A 433 -26.84 -22.86 17.23
N ARG A 434 -27.85 -22.94 16.36
CA ARG A 434 -28.86 -24.00 16.44
C ARG A 434 -28.26 -25.39 16.24
N SER A 435 -27.38 -25.55 15.26
CA SER A 435 -26.65 -26.82 15.03
C SER A 435 -25.79 -27.18 16.25
N MET A 436 -25.08 -26.22 16.83
CA MET A 436 -24.27 -26.44 18.03
C MET A 436 -25.12 -26.80 19.27
N ALA A 437 -26.26 -26.17 19.46
CA ALA A 437 -27.18 -26.52 20.54
C ALA A 437 -27.71 -27.96 20.39
N ASN A 438 -28.09 -28.36 19.17
CA ASN A 438 -28.49 -29.74 18.88
C ASN A 438 -27.35 -30.74 19.12
N MET A 439 -26.12 -30.39 18.71
CA MET A 439 -24.93 -31.21 18.98
C MET A 439 -24.71 -31.43 20.49
N ARG A 440 -24.89 -30.36 21.33
CA ARG A 440 -24.76 -30.45 22.78
C ARG A 440 -25.80 -31.44 23.36
N ARG A 441 -27.02 -31.45 22.84
CA ARG A 441 -28.09 -32.38 23.29
C ARG A 441 -27.74 -33.85 23.00
N VAL A 442 -27.01 -34.12 21.91
CA VAL A 442 -26.62 -35.48 21.47
C VAL A 442 -25.26 -35.91 22.07
N GLN A 443 -24.54 -35.02 22.72
CA GLN A 443 -23.21 -35.28 23.29
C GLN A 443 -23.19 -36.51 24.26
N PRO A 444 -24.17 -36.74 25.17
CA PRO A 444 -24.17 -37.95 26.01
C PRO A 444 -24.20 -39.24 25.18
N LYS A 445 -25.02 -39.25 24.10
CA LYS A 445 -25.12 -40.43 23.21
C LYS A 445 -23.81 -40.68 22.47
N LEU A 446 -23.09 -39.59 22.09
CA LEU A 446 -21.77 -39.69 21.45
C LEU A 446 -20.71 -40.27 22.40
N LEU A 447 -20.73 -39.85 23.67
CA LEU A 447 -19.80 -40.41 24.66
C LEU A 447 -20.08 -41.90 24.89
N ALA A 448 -21.34 -42.32 25.06
CA ALA A 448 -21.69 -43.73 25.20
C ALA A 448 -21.31 -44.58 23.99
N LEU A 449 -21.46 -44.07 22.76
CA LEU A 449 -21.00 -44.74 21.55
C LEU A 449 -19.49 -44.90 21.52
N ARG A 450 -18.78 -43.90 21.99
CA ARG A 450 -17.33 -43.90 22.03
C ARG A 450 -16.78 -44.93 23.01
N GLU A 451 -17.38 -45.02 24.18
CA GLU A 451 -17.04 -46.05 25.17
C GLU A 451 -17.34 -47.45 24.64
N ARG A 452 -18.50 -47.65 23.96
CA ARG A 452 -18.92 -48.91 23.39
C ARG A 452 -17.99 -49.42 22.30
N TYR A 453 -17.42 -48.55 21.50
CA TYR A 453 -16.51 -48.89 20.40
C TYR A 453 -15.07 -48.42 20.65
N ALA A 454 -14.61 -48.42 21.90
CA ALA A 454 -13.28 -47.87 22.28
C ALA A 454 -12.12 -48.58 21.56
N ASN A 455 -12.25 -49.86 21.25
CA ASN A 455 -11.21 -50.68 20.63
C ASN A 455 -11.31 -50.78 19.09
N ASP A 456 -12.38 -50.27 18.49
CA ASP A 456 -12.59 -50.29 17.05
C ASP A 456 -12.92 -48.89 16.53
N LYS A 457 -11.88 -48.18 16.08
CA LYS A 457 -12.02 -46.80 15.56
C LYS A 457 -12.85 -46.71 14.29
N GLN A 458 -12.89 -47.80 13.50
CA GLN A 458 -13.63 -47.82 12.25
C GLN A 458 -15.12 -47.98 12.49
N ALA A 459 -15.51 -48.92 13.37
CA ALA A 459 -16.90 -49.09 13.83
C ALA A 459 -17.38 -47.84 14.62
N GLN A 460 -16.51 -47.24 15.43
CA GLN A 460 -16.80 -45.99 16.14
C GLN A 460 -17.14 -44.84 15.19
N SER A 461 -16.32 -44.61 14.16
CA SER A 461 -16.55 -43.56 13.15
C SER A 461 -17.87 -43.79 12.40
N LYS A 462 -18.14 -45.04 12.00
CA LYS A 462 -19.40 -45.41 11.32
C LYS A 462 -20.62 -45.17 12.21
N ALA A 463 -20.59 -45.62 13.46
CA ALA A 463 -21.70 -45.46 14.40
C ALA A 463 -21.95 -43.98 14.75
N MET A 464 -20.87 -43.14 14.84
CA MET A 464 -21.02 -41.71 15.00
C MET A 464 -21.66 -41.04 13.79
N MET A 465 -21.29 -41.43 12.58
CA MET A 465 -21.90 -40.91 11.36
C MET A 465 -23.39 -41.27 11.24
N GLU A 466 -23.74 -42.52 11.56
CA GLU A 466 -25.13 -42.98 11.62
C GLU A 466 -25.96 -42.19 12.67
N LEU A 467 -25.39 -41.91 13.84
CA LEU A 467 -26.03 -41.08 14.86
C LEU A 467 -26.28 -39.65 14.36
N TYR A 468 -25.29 -39.04 13.69
CA TYR A 468 -25.46 -37.70 13.12
C TYR A 468 -26.55 -37.65 12.05
N GLN A 469 -26.61 -38.67 11.20
CA GLN A 469 -27.66 -38.79 10.18
C GLN A 469 -29.04 -38.99 10.83
N LYS A 470 -29.16 -39.87 11.84
CA LYS A 470 -30.40 -40.14 12.56
C LYS A 470 -30.94 -38.91 13.29
N GLU A 471 -30.07 -38.15 13.95
CA GLU A 471 -30.45 -36.93 14.70
C GLU A 471 -30.48 -35.69 13.78
N LYS A 472 -30.23 -35.82 12.49
CA LYS A 472 -30.18 -34.73 11.49
C LYS A 472 -29.22 -33.59 11.88
N ILE A 473 -28.07 -33.93 12.45
CA ILE A 473 -27.05 -32.99 12.89
C ILE A 473 -25.92 -32.90 11.89
N ASN A 474 -25.56 -31.69 11.49
CA ASN A 474 -24.36 -31.46 10.68
C ASN A 474 -23.18 -31.07 11.58
N PRO A 475 -22.15 -31.92 11.73
CA PRO A 475 -20.98 -31.60 12.57
C PRO A 475 -20.19 -30.39 12.06
N LEU A 476 -20.22 -30.10 10.75
CA LEU A 476 -19.57 -28.93 10.15
C LEU A 476 -20.35 -27.64 10.38
N GLY A 477 -21.61 -27.72 10.83
CA GLY A 477 -22.44 -26.55 11.09
C GLY A 477 -21.86 -25.60 12.14
N GLY A 478 -21.08 -26.12 13.10
CA GLY A 478 -20.45 -25.33 14.16
C GLY A 478 -19.26 -24.47 13.72
N CYS A 479 -18.49 -24.91 12.75
CA CYS A 479 -17.31 -24.16 12.27
C CYS A 479 -17.63 -23.23 11.08
N LEU A 480 -18.80 -23.35 10.45
CA LEU A 480 -19.18 -22.60 9.27
C LEU A 480 -19.11 -21.06 9.45
N PRO A 481 -19.54 -20.46 10.58
CA PRO A 481 -19.40 -19.02 10.79
C PRO A 481 -17.94 -18.56 10.79
N ILE A 482 -17.06 -19.33 11.40
CA ILE A 482 -15.63 -18.98 11.45
C ILE A 482 -15.05 -18.97 10.04
N LEU A 483 -15.34 -19.99 9.22
CA LEU A 483 -14.85 -20.08 7.85
C LEU A 483 -15.33 -18.93 6.96
N ILE A 484 -16.59 -18.52 7.10
CA ILE A 484 -17.15 -17.40 6.32
C ILE A 484 -16.66 -16.05 6.85
N GLN A 485 -16.42 -15.94 8.14
CA GLN A 485 -15.97 -14.70 8.76
C GLN A 485 -14.46 -14.44 8.57
N MET A 486 -13.65 -15.47 8.28
CA MET A 486 -12.22 -15.32 8.05
C MET A 486 -11.87 -14.37 6.90
N PRO A 487 -12.47 -14.46 5.70
CA PRO A 487 -12.23 -13.49 4.63
C PRO A 487 -12.59 -12.05 5.03
N VAL A 488 -13.69 -11.87 5.75
CA VAL A 488 -14.10 -10.54 6.25
C VAL A 488 -13.11 -10.01 7.27
N PHE A 489 -12.60 -10.88 8.14
CA PHE A 489 -11.57 -10.50 9.11
C PHE A 489 -10.26 -10.08 8.42
N ILE A 490 -9.79 -10.86 7.45
CA ILE A 490 -8.56 -10.54 6.70
C ILE A 490 -8.74 -9.22 5.93
N ALA A 491 -9.90 -9.02 5.28
CA ALA A 491 -10.23 -7.81 4.56
C ALA A 491 -10.25 -6.58 5.49
N LEU A 492 -10.84 -6.71 6.68
CA LEU A 492 -10.87 -5.64 7.68
C LEU A 492 -9.47 -5.38 8.26
N TYR A 493 -8.67 -6.44 8.47
CA TYR A 493 -7.28 -6.28 8.90
C TYR A 493 -6.51 -5.37 7.95
N TRP A 494 -6.59 -5.64 6.63
CA TRP A 494 -5.96 -4.79 5.62
C TRP A 494 -6.54 -3.36 5.62
N ALA A 495 -7.87 -3.24 5.70
CA ALA A 495 -8.52 -1.93 5.73
C ALA A 495 -8.06 -1.07 6.92
N LEU A 496 -7.98 -1.65 8.13
CA LEU A 496 -7.54 -0.94 9.32
C LEU A 496 -6.03 -0.66 9.32
N MET A 497 -5.21 -1.60 8.79
CA MET A 497 -3.77 -1.46 8.77
C MET A 497 -3.29 -0.36 7.81
N GLU A 498 -3.94 -0.22 6.65
CA GLU A 498 -3.58 0.77 5.63
C GLU A 498 -4.24 2.14 5.87
N SER A 499 -5.16 2.26 6.83
CA SER A 499 -5.87 3.52 7.11
C SER A 499 -5.00 4.49 7.89
N VAL A 500 -4.59 5.58 7.24
CA VAL A 500 -3.83 6.67 7.88
C VAL A 500 -4.65 7.36 8.98
N GLU A 501 -5.97 7.36 8.86
CA GLU A 501 -6.91 7.99 9.80
C GLU A 501 -6.93 7.31 11.18
N LEU A 502 -6.45 6.08 11.29
CA LEU A 502 -6.33 5.37 12.56
C LEU A 502 -5.05 5.72 13.32
N ARG A 503 -4.06 6.29 12.61
CA ARG A 503 -2.80 6.71 13.20
C ARG A 503 -3.03 7.91 14.13
N HIS A 504 -2.63 7.76 15.39
CA HIS A 504 -2.87 8.74 16.45
C HIS A 504 -4.37 9.04 16.72
N ALA A 505 -5.27 8.14 16.28
CA ALA A 505 -6.69 8.27 16.55
C ALA A 505 -7.03 7.70 17.94
N PRO A 506 -7.54 8.50 18.88
CA PRO A 506 -7.91 8.01 20.20
C PRO A 506 -9.24 7.26 20.16
N PHE A 507 -9.37 6.25 21.02
CA PHE A 507 -10.65 5.59 21.27
C PHE A 507 -11.27 6.06 22.59
N MET A 508 -10.85 5.47 23.70
CA MET A 508 -11.25 5.84 25.04
C MET A 508 -10.23 5.38 26.07
N LEU A 509 -10.26 5.98 27.27
CA LEU A 509 -9.43 5.67 28.42
C LEU A 509 -7.92 5.77 28.05
N TRP A 510 -7.20 4.64 28.09
CA TRP A 510 -5.76 4.58 27.83
C TRP A 510 -5.39 4.41 26.36
N ILE A 511 -6.35 4.09 25.47
CA ILE A 511 -6.09 3.91 24.04
C ILE A 511 -6.09 5.27 23.36
N LYS A 512 -4.90 5.78 23.10
CA LYS A 512 -4.65 7.06 22.43
C LYS A 512 -4.34 6.90 20.94
N ASP A 513 -4.02 5.68 20.50
CA ASP A 513 -3.71 5.34 19.11
C ASP A 513 -4.25 3.96 18.76
N LEU A 514 -5.11 3.91 17.73
CA LEU A 514 -5.72 2.68 17.26
C LEU A 514 -4.82 1.88 16.31
N SER A 515 -3.78 2.50 15.77
CA SER A 515 -2.87 1.92 14.78
C SER A 515 -1.73 1.12 15.40
N VAL A 516 -1.45 1.31 16.68
CA VAL A 516 -0.38 0.62 17.42
C VAL A 516 -0.95 -0.38 18.43
N MET A 517 -0.08 -1.22 18.99
CA MET A 517 -0.47 -2.18 20.02
C MET A 517 -0.97 -1.48 21.30
N ASP A 518 -1.84 -2.15 22.05
CA ASP A 518 -2.32 -1.66 23.34
C ASP A 518 -1.16 -1.58 24.34
N PRO A 519 -0.78 -0.39 24.83
CA PRO A 519 0.37 -0.21 25.72
C PRO A 519 0.21 -0.92 27.08
N LEU A 520 -1.03 -1.17 27.53
CA LEU A 520 -1.32 -1.86 28.79
C LEU A 520 -1.68 -3.34 28.59
N TYR A 521 -1.78 -3.82 27.35
CA TYR A 521 -2.18 -5.19 27.00
C TYR A 521 -3.55 -5.63 27.52
N ILE A 522 -4.39 -4.68 27.98
CA ILE A 522 -5.73 -4.97 28.53
C ILE A 522 -6.66 -5.51 27.46
N LEU A 523 -6.64 -4.93 26.25
CA LEU A 523 -7.50 -5.38 25.15
C LEU A 523 -7.19 -6.82 24.72
N PRO A 524 -5.93 -7.25 24.49
CA PRO A 524 -5.62 -8.65 24.22
C PRO A 524 -6.04 -9.61 25.34
N LEU A 525 -5.86 -9.23 26.60
CA LEU A 525 -6.30 -10.03 27.73
C LEU A 525 -7.84 -10.15 27.77
N LEU A 526 -8.56 -9.06 27.55
CA LEU A 526 -10.02 -9.06 27.45
C LEU A 526 -10.50 -9.93 26.29
N MET A 527 -9.80 -9.87 25.15
CA MET A 527 -10.05 -10.75 24.01
C MET A 527 -9.89 -12.23 24.40
N GLY A 528 -8.82 -12.58 25.09
CA GLY A 528 -8.59 -13.95 25.57
C GLY A 528 -9.68 -14.44 26.51
N VAL A 529 -10.09 -13.61 27.46
CA VAL A 529 -11.20 -13.90 28.40
C VAL A 529 -12.51 -14.11 27.66
N THR A 530 -12.87 -13.21 26.74
CA THR A 530 -14.10 -13.33 25.94
C THR A 530 -14.08 -14.57 25.06
N MET A 531 -12.93 -14.88 24.44
CA MET A 531 -12.73 -16.08 23.63
C MET A 531 -12.84 -17.36 24.45
N TRP A 532 -12.23 -17.39 25.65
CA TRP A 532 -12.37 -18.51 26.58
C TRP A 532 -13.83 -18.73 27.02
N PHE A 533 -14.55 -17.64 27.32
CA PHE A 533 -15.97 -17.71 27.69
C PHE A 533 -16.82 -18.23 26.54
N GLN A 534 -16.63 -17.71 25.33
CA GLN A 534 -17.32 -18.16 24.13
C GLN A 534 -17.06 -19.67 23.88
N GLN A 535 -15.83 -20.13 24.08
CA GLN A 535 -15.48 -21.53 23.89
C GLN A 535 -16.17 -22.46 24.88
N ARG A 536 -16.39 -22.01 26.13
CA ARG A 536 -17.15 -22.78 27.12
C ARG A 536 -18.64 -22.94 26.75
N MET A 537 -19.15 -22.03 25.92
CA MET A 537 -20.52 -22.14 25.39
C MET A 537 -20.63 -23.15 24.24
N ASN A 538 -19.54 -23.54 23.64
CA ASN A 538 -19.52 -24.52 22.55
C ASN A 538 -19.52 -25.96 23.09
N PRO A 539 -20.10 -26.96 22.36
CA PRO A 539 -20.00 -28.36 22.72
C PRO A 539 -18.53 -28.80 22.63
N ALA A 540 -18.11 -29.67 23.57
CA ALA A 540 -16.75 -30.21 23.52
C ALA A 540 -16.58 -31.09 22.28
N PRO A 541 -15.43 -30.98 21.57
CA PRO A 541 -15.14 -31.86 20.45
C PRO A 541 -15.11 -33.33 20.87
N PRO A 542 -15.53 -34.26 20.01
CA PRO A 542 -15.48 -35.68 20.32
C PRO A 542 -14.04 -36.21 20.51
N ASP A 543 -13.06 -35.65 19.80
CA ASP A 543 -11.66 -36.03 19.88
C ASP A 543 -10.96 -35.31 21.06
N PRO A 544 -10.29 -36.06 21.99
CA PRO A 544 -9.59 -35.46 23.12
C PRO A 544 -8.41 -34.59 22.71
N MET A 545 -7.72 -34.91 21.61
CA MET A 545 -6.63 -34.08 21.11
C MET A 545 -7.17 -32.75 20.62
N GLN A 546 -8.23 -32.78 19.83
CA GLN A 546 -8.91 -31.57 19.36
C GLN A 546 -9.45 -30.74 20.53
N ALA A 547 -10.02 -31.37 21.55
CA ALA A 547 -10.48 -30.70 22.76
C ALA A 547 -9.34 -29.96 23.49
N LYS A 548 -8.15 -30.59 23.61
CA LYS A 548 -6.96 -29.94 24.20
C LYS A 548 -6.50 -28.77 23.35
N VAL A 549 -6.36 -28.94 22.03
CA VAL A 549 -5.98 -27.85 21.12
C VAL A 549 -6.94 -26.68 21.24
N MET A 550 -8.24 -26.93 21.21
CA MET A 550 -9.25 -25.87 21.38
C MET A 550 -9.15 -25.21 22.75
N ALA A 551 -8.91 -25.96 23.84
CA ALA A 551 -8.77 -25.38 25.18
C ALA A 551 -7.58 -24.40 25.30
N TRP A 552 -6.48 -24.65 24.59
CA TRP A 552 -5.31 -23.78 24.58
C TRP A 552 -5.41 -22.61 23.59
N MET A 553 -6.31 -22.70 22.61
CA MET A 553 -6.43 -21.69 21.57
C MET A 553 -6.62 -20.26 22.09
N PRO A 554 -7.47 -19.98 23.12
CA PRO A 554 -7.58 -18.62 23.66
C PRO A 554 -6.24 -18.07 24.19
N VAL A 555 -5.43 -18.91 24.82
CA VAL A 555 -4.12 -18.51 25.35
C VAL A 555 -3.14 -18.19 24.21
N VAL A 556 -3.09 -19.06 23.20
CA VAL A 556 -2.22 -18.86 22.02
C VAL A 556 -2.62 -17.60 21.27
N PHE A 557 -3.91 -17.38 21.04
CA PHE A 557 -4.41 -16.18 20.37
C PHE A 557 -4.16 -14.92 21.20
N THR A 558 -4.37 -14.95 22.52
CA THR A 558 -4.05 -13.81 23.39
C THR A 558 -2.60 -13.41 23.24
N PHE A 559 -1.68 -14.39 23.32
CA PHE A 559 -0.25 -14.14 23.12
C PHE A 559 0.04 -13.55 21.74
N PHE A 560 -0.54 -14.11 20.69
CA PHE A 560 -0.35 -13.63 19.32
C PHE A 560 -0.85 -12.18 19.13
N PHE A 561 -2.00 -11.82 19.71
CA PHE A 561 -2.62 -10.50 19.59
C PHE A 561 -2.00 -9.41 20.48
N LEU A 562 -0.99 -9.73 21.32
CA LEU A 562 -0.24 -8.71 22.08
C LEU A 562 0.41 -7.67 21.17
N TRP A 563 0.84 -8.07 19.98
CA TRP A 563 1.53 -7.21 19.02
C TRP A 563 0.63 -6.64 17.91
N PHE A 564 -0.67 -6.86 18.00
CA PHE A 564 -1.59 -6.35 16.99
C PHE A 564 -2.10 -4.94 17.34
N PRO A 565 -2.42 -4.11 16.32
CA PRO A 565 -3.02 -2.79 16.52
C PRO A 565 -4.29 -2.85 17.38
N ALA A 566 -4.43 -1.88 18.28
CA ALA A 566 -5.57 -1.80 19.22
C ALA A 566 -6.92 -1.79 18.49
N GLY A 567 -7.02 -1.12 17.34
CA GLY A 567 -8.23 -1.10 16.51
C GLY A 567 -8.70 -2.49 16.08
N LEU A 568 -7.77 -3.37 15.71
CA LEU A 568 -8.09 -4.75 15.32
C LEU A 568 -8.53 -5.58 16.54
N VAL A 569 -7.89 -5.38 17.68
CA VAL A 569 -8.26 -6.08 18.93
C VAL A 569 -9.64 -5.64 19.39
N ILE A 570 -9.99 -4.34 19.27
CA ILE A 570 -11.34 -3.82 19.55
C ILE A 570 -12.38 -4.51 18.65
N TYR A 571 -12.12 -4.63 17.35
CA TYR A 571 -12.98 -5.39 16.45
C TYR A 571 -13.19 -6.82 16.96
N TRP A 572 -12.12 -7.52 17.35
CA TRP A 572 -12.20 -8.90 17.79
C TRP A 572 -12.98 -9.06 19.12
N VAL A 573 -12.71 -8.20 20.10
CA VAL A 573 -13.43 -8.16 21.37
C VAL A 573 -14.92 -7.91 21.13
N SER A 574 -15.25 -6.91 20.33
CA SER A 574 -16.63 -6.57 19.97
C SER A 574 -17.34 -7.73 19.26
N ASN A 575 -16.65 -8.37 18.34
CA ASN A 575 -17.12 -9.56 17.62
C ASN A 575 -17.41 -10.74 18.57
N ASN A 576 -16.54 -10.98 19.56
CA ASN A 576 -16.72 -12.03 20.57
C ASN A 576 -17.92 -11.72 21.46
N ILE A 577 -18.03 -10.51 21.98
CA ILE A 577 -19.14 -10.08 22.84
C ILE A 577 -20.49 -10.23 22.12
N LEU A 578 -20.57 -9.77 20.88
CA LEU A 578 -21.78 -9.91 20.06
C LEU A 578 -22.09 -11.38 19.75
N SER A 579 -21.07 -12.20 19.51
CA SER A 579 -21.23 -13.65 19.30
C SER A 579 -21.77 -14.36 20.54
N ILE A 580 -21.20 -14.07 21.71
CA ILE A 580 -21.65 -14.60 23.00
C ILE A 580 -23.11 -14.22 23.26
N SER A 581 -23.44 -12.95 23.07
CA SER A 581 -24.81 -12.44 23.26
C SER A 581 -25.78 -13.12 22.31
N GLN A 582 -25.44 -13.24 21.03
CA GLN A 582 -26.27 -13.91 20.01
C GLN A 582 -26.45 -15.40 20.32
N GLN A 583 -25.37 -16.09 20.66
CA GLN A 583 -25.41 -17.52 21.02
C GLN A 583 -26.24 -17.77 22.27
N TRP A 584 -26.09 -16.94 23.29
CA TRP A 584 -26.87 -17.05 24.54
C TRP A 584 -28.36 -16.90 24.30
N VAL A 585 -28.80 -15.87 23.54
CA VAL A 585 -30.19 -15.65 23.17
C VAL A 585 -30.77 -16.85 22.43
N ILE A 586 -30.07 -17.34 21.41
CA ILE A 586 -30.54 -18.45 20.57
C ILE A 586 -30.60 -19.75 21.37
N THR A 587 -29.60 -20.06 22.19
CA THR A 587 -29.56 -21.28 23.02
C THR A 587 -30.73 -21.28 24.02
N ARG A 588 -30.97 -20.15 24.71
CA ARG A 588 -32.14 -20.02 25.63
C ARG A 588 -33.48 -20.20 24.92
N GLN A 589 -33.64 -19.71 23.69
CA GLN A 589 -34.87 -19.91 22.92
C GLN A 589 -35.09 -21.40 22.60
N ILE A 590 -34.04 -22.14 22.29
CA ILE A 590 -34.11 -23.57 21.97
C ILE A 590 -34.42 -24.37 23.23
N GLU A 591 -33.79 -24.07 24.36
CA GLU A 591 -34.01 -24.74 25.64
C GLU A 591 -35.49 -24.55 26.11
N LYS A 592 -36.01 -23.31 26.08
CA LYS A 592 -37.41 -23.04 26.40
C LYS A 592 -38.40 -23.76 25.46
N ALA A 593 -38.09 -23.83 24.16
CA ALA A 593 -38.94 -24.55 23.22
C ALA A 593 -38.93 -26.07 23.46
N ALA A 594 -37.82 -26.63 23.97
CA ALA A 594 -37.70 -28.03 24.32
C ALA A 594 -38.38 -28.38 25.66
N GLU A 595 -38.46 -27.45 26.60
CA GLU A 595 -39.18 -27.61 27.87
C GLU A 595 -40.70 -27.52 27.68
N ALA A 596 -41.17 -26.81 26.63
CA ALA A 596 -42.57 -26.64 26.31
C ALA A 596 -43.16 -27.75 25.41
N SER A 597 -42.34 -28.65 24.87
CA SER A 597 -42.68 -29.79 24.01
C SER A 597 -42.61 -31.11 24.78
#